data_1fecf40b7c3f6e5ecb1ce60b87f55b83
#
_entry.id   1fecf40b7c3f6e5ecb1ce60b87f55b83
#
_cell.length_a   1.000
_cell.length_b   1.000
_cell.length_c   1.000
_cell.angle_alpha   90.00
_cell.angle_beta   90.00
_cell.angle_gamma   90.00
#
_symmetry.space_group_name_H-M   'P 1'
#
loop_
_entity.id
_entity.type
_entity.pdbx_description
1 polymer ?
#
loop_
_entity_poly.entity_id
_entity_poly.type
_entity_poly.pdbx_seq_one_letter_code
_entity_poly.pdbx_strand_id
1 'polypeptide(L)'
;MIKRFTPTKKVYLYLYSKKSEKEYKFVFIKNFIEKEKYDIISTEVNQKDNHSLFALGRILTSTFYNIIPNISKISNGEIKDISKLLIPKDQKYFTHFELWFDPVMNYWLDKLSEPMIQYDDIDFTKIFFLEIPYINIDAVNKKLKENKLKYSFEYFEQNNFKSKIIGKETLNILSQLNFDKMIEHIKLTEECIKKDELDLYIILACKLSGDDEKGYFHFPSLFNGIYRRNKEKWIYMVASKGVFPDEQMLNKAKCILIPGSDLSVHDDYEFLRQTEKYLVNLISDIEEKNKYPNLKILGICFGLEIIMNGLGGKLNQSEWDKDARFGPEIINLDEKFWELNYVKASGVSKRKNLIIAEAHSEKIIKYPQNDKNYFITVGSSDACMCEVSIDKKGKILMFQGHPEYSPGLSISRSVPMLMEFAGYKKEDINSNTINKFENDYFNKEENKNSNYNEWRAICDSFMRYSSK
;
A
#
# COMPACT_ATOMS: atom_id res chain seq x y z
N MET A 1 15.70 17.64 -8.23
CA MET A 1 14.32 18.12 -7.98
C MET A 1 13.50 16.90 -7.59
N ILE A 2 12.89 16.87 -6.40
CA ILE A 2 12.06 15.75 -5.96
C ILE A 2 10.75 15.81 -6.78
N LYS A 3 10.39 14.71 -7.45
CA LYS A 3 9.09 14.63 -8.13
C LYS A 3 8.00 14.69 -7.04
N ARG A 4 7.07 15.64 -7.15
CA ARG A 4 5.97 15.78 -6.18
C ARG A 4 5.10 14.53 -6.15
N PHE A 5 4.59 14.21 -4.98
CA PHE A 5 3.60 13.15 -4.83
C PHE A 5 2.34 13.50 -5.64
N THR A 6 1.87 12.52 -6.39
CA THR A 6 0.64 12.65 -7.19
C THR A 6 -0.26 11.47 -6.85
N PRO A 7 -1.47 11.70 -6.31
CA PRO A 7 -2.38 10.61 -5.99
C PRO A 7 -2.78 9.85 -7.25
N THR A 8 -2.72 8.53 -7.19
CA THR A 8 -3.10 7.67 -8.32
C THR A 8 -4.62 7.62 -8.44
N LYS A 9 -5.16 7.98 -9.59
CA LYS A 9 -6.60 7.92 -9.90
C LYS A 9 -6.97 6.69 -10.72
N LYS A 10 -6.05 6.19 -11.55
CA LYS A 10 -6.28 5.05 -12.42
C LYS A 10 -5.05 4.16 -12.49
N VAL A 11 -5.27 2.86 -12.58
CA VAL A 11 -4.21 1.86 -12.69
C VAL A 11 -4.44 0.95 -13.87
N TYR A 12 -3.34 0.52 -14.48
CA TYR A 12 -3.32 -0.43 -15.58
C TYR A 12 -2.33 -1.54 -15.26
N LEU A 13 -2.68 -2.76 -15.66
CA LEU A 13 -1.83 -3.93 -15.54
C LEU A 13 -1.60 -4.54 -16.92
N TYR A 14 -0.35 -4.51 -17.37
CA TYR A 14 0.10 -5.24 -18.53
C TYR A 14 0.65 -6.59 -18.11
N LEU A 15 0.05 -7.64 -18.63
CA LEU A 15 0.60 -8.98 -18.54
C LEU A 15 1.57 -9.19 -19.72
N TYR A 16 2.75 -9.70 -19.45
CA TYR A 16 3.70 -10.03 -20.50
C TYR A 16 4.38 -11.37 -20.24
N SER A 17 4.85 -12.00 -21.32
CA SER A 17 5.64 -13.22 -21.27
C SER A 17 6.92 -13.04 -22.06
N LYS A 18 7.98 -13.66 -21.60
CA LYS A 18 9.25 -13.78 -22.33
C LYS A 18 9.33 -15.14 -23.00
N LYS A 19 9.44 -15.18 -24.31
CA LYS A 19 9.77 -16.39 -25.06
C LYS A 19 11.28 -16.60 -25.12
N SER A 20 12.03 -15.49 -25.15
CA SER A 20 13.48 -15.42 -25.05
C SER A 20 13.90 -14.05 -24.51
N GLU A 21 15.19 -13.83 -24.21
CA GLU A 21 15.71 -12.52 -23.76
C GLU A 21 15.40 -11.36 -24.73
N LYS A 22 15.04 -11.65 -25.98
CA LYS A 22 14.75 -10.65 -27.02
C LYS A 22 13.29 -10.61 -27.45
N GLU A 23 12.49 -11.61 -27.06
CA GLU A 23 11.11 -11.74 -27.55
C GLU A 23 10.10 -11.61 -26.40
N TYR A 24 9.46 -10.45 -26.34
CA TYR A 24 8.40 -10.13 -25.39
C TYR A 24 7.04 -10.19 -26.08
N LYS A 25 6.06 -10.80 -25.42
CA LYS A 25 4.66 -10.84 -25.87
C LYS A 25 3.76 -10.29 -24.78
N PHE A 26 2.92 -9.33 -25.15
CA PHE A 26 1.92 -8.78 -24.24
C PHE A 26 0.59 -9.51 -24.40
N VAL A 27 -0.12 -9.70 -23.28
CA VAL A 27 -1.41 -10.37 -23.24
C VAL A 27 -2.51 -9.32 -23.11
N PHE A 28 -3.45 -9.34 -24.03
CA PHE A 28 -4.64 -8.50 -24.00
C PHE A 28 -5.89 -9.33 -23.79
N ILE A 29 -6.90 -8.70 -23.23
CA ILE A 29 -8.20 -9.29 -22.98
C ILE A 29 -9.15 -8.82 -24.07
N LYS A 30 -9.74 -9.76 -24.80
CA LYS A 30 -10.78 -9.49 -25.78
C LYS A 30 -12.12 -9.65 -25.11
N ASN A 31 -12.90 -8.56 -25.08
CA ASN A 31 -14.27 -8.58 -24.57
C ASN A 31 -15.26 -8.85 -25.73
N PHE A 32 -16.03 -9.93 -25.64
CA PHE A 32 -17.00 -10.29 -26.68
C PHE A 32 -18.32 -9.50 -26.59
N ILE A 33 -18.56 -8.79 -25.48
CA ILE A 33 -19.78 -8.02 -25.31
C ILE A 33 -19.70 -6.68 -26.04
N GLU A 34 -18.51 -6.06 -26.08
CA GLU A 34 -18.28 -4.75 -26.67
C GLU A 34 -17.59 -4.86 -28.03
N LYS A 35 -18.26 -5.43 -29.03
CA LYS A 35 -17.81 -5.46 -30.44
C LYS A 35 -16.33 -5.77 -30.64
N GLU A 36 -15.87 -6.86 -30.03
CA GLU A 36 -14.49 -7.37 -30.22
C GLU A 36 -13.36 -6.39 -29.86
N LYS A 37 -13.57 -5.49 -28.92
CA LYS A 37 -12.54 -4.60 -28.46
C LYS A 37 -11.51 -5.34 -27.59
N TYR A 38 -10.26 -4.99 -27.78
CA TYR A 38 -9.15 -5.45 -26.95
C TYR A 38 -8.88 -4.42 -25.86
N ASP A 39 -8.70 -4.89 -24.64
CA ASP A 39 -8.41 -4.05 -23.50
C ASP A 39 -7.30 -4.64 -22.62
N ILE A 40 -6.72 -3.79 -21.81
CA ILE A 40 -5.81 -4.16 -20.74
C ILE A 40 -6.56 -4.14 -19.42
N ILE A 41 -6.06 -4.86 -18.43
CA ILE A 41 -6.64 -4.82 -17.10
C ILE A 41 -6.47 -3.40 -16.55
N SER A 42 -7.57 -2.73 -16.29
CA SER A 42 -7.55 -1.37 -15.74
C SER A 42 -8.69 -1.13 -14.78
N THR A 43 -8.49 -0.25 -13.81
CA THR A 43 -9.53 0.20 -12.90
C THR A 43 -9.22 1.58 -12.33
N GLU A 44 -10.24 2.29 -11.90
CA GLU A 44 -10.10 3.51 -11.12
C GLU A 44 -9.78 3.17 -9.67
N VAL A 45 -8.96 4.00 -9.04
CA VAL A 45 -8.64 3.91 -7.61
C VAL A 45 -9.61 4.81 -6.88
N ASN A 46 -10.52 4.22 -6.12
CA ASN A 46 -11.48 4.97 -5.31
C ASN A 46 -11.00 5.11 -3.86
N GLN A 47 -11.69 5.90 -3.06
CA GLN A 47 -11.32 6.12 -1.66
C GLN A 47 -11.33 4.84 -0.82
N LYS A 48 -12.24 3.90 -1.12
CA LYS A 48 -12.33 2.62 -0.42
C LYS A 48 -11.18 1.69 -0.77
N ASP A 49 -10.61 1.79 -1.98
CA ASP A 49 -9.44 1.01 -2.38
C ASP A 49 -8.18 1.45 -1.63
N ASN A 50 -8.13 2.69 -1.17
CA ASN A 50 -7.01 3.32 -0.49
C ASN A 50 -5.73 3.45 -1.34
N HIS A 51 -5.37 2.46 -2.15
CA HIS A 51 -4.15 2.47 -2.96
C HIS A 51 -4.29 1.65 -4.26
N SER A 52 -3.35 1.89 -5.16
CA SER A 52 -3.36 1.35 -6.53
C SER A 52 -3.34 -0.19 -6.60
N LEU A 53 -2.56 -0.85 -5.74
CA LEU A 53 -2.46 -2.31 -5.76
C LEU A 53 -3.73 -2.97 -5.23
N PHE A 54 -4.42 -2.36 -4.26
CA PHE A 54 -5.71 -2.87 -3.81
C PHE A 54 -6.77 -2.77 -4.91
N ALA A 55 -6.80 -1.64 -5.63
CA ALA A 55 -7.71 -1.48 -6.77
C ALA A 55 -7.47 -2.55 -7.86
N LEU A 56 -6.19 -2.86 -8.18
CA LEU A 56 -5.86 -3.96 -9.09
C LEU A 56 -6.25 -5.31 -8.52
N GLY A 57 -5.94 -5.60 -7.27
CA GLY A 57 -6.32 -6.84 -6.59
C GLY A 57 -7.83 -7.04 -6.62
N ARG A 58 -8.61 -5.98 -6.34
CA ARG A 58 -10.07 -6.01 -6.39
C ARG A 58 -10.60 -6.40 -7.77
N ILE A 59 -10.11 -5.78 -8.84
CA ILE A 59 -10.58 -6.12 -10.19
C ILE A 59 -10.13 -7.53 -10.60
N LEU A 60 -8.94 -7.95 -10.21
CA LEU A 60 -8.45 -9.30 -10.46
C LEU A 60 -9.27 -10.34 -9.70
N THR A 61 -9.56 -10.09 -8.43
CA THR A 61 -10.40 -10.97 -7.60
C THR A 61 -11.81 -11.06 -8.14
N SER A 62 -12.44 -9.92 -8.49
CA SER A 62 -13.82 -9.90 -8.95
C SER A 62 -14.02 -10.40 -10.38
N THR A 63 -13.01 -10.28 -11.26
CA THR A 63 -13.13 -10.58 -12.68
C THR A 63 -12.48 -11.90 -13.06
N PHE A 64 -11.30 -12.20 -12.51
CA PHE A 64 -10.45 -13.33 -12.92
C PHE A 64 -10.25 -14.36 -11.83
N TYR A 65 -10.62 -14.05 -10.59
CA TYR A 65 -10.46 -14.89 -9.41
C TYR A 65 -9.15 -15.70 -9.46
N ASN A 66 -9.21 -17.01 -9.60
CA ASN A 66 -8.03 -17.88 -9.67
C ASN A 66 -7.55 -18.21 -11.10
N ILE A 67 -8.11 -17.62 -12.14
CA ILE A 67 -7.77 -17.99 -13.52
C ILE A 67 -6.32 -17.65 -13.84
N ILE A 68 -5.91 -16.39 -13.64
CA ILE A 68 -4.56 -15.94 -13.99
C ILE A 68 -3.48 -16.68 -13.19
N PRO A 69 -3.59 -16.87 -11.85
CA PRO A 69 -2.63 -17.66 -11.10
C PRO A 69 -2.46 -19.11 -11.60
N ASN A 70 -3.53 -19.68 -12.14
CA ASN A 70 -3.53 -21.05 -12.59
C ASN A 70 -3.46 -21.22 -14.13
N ILE A 71 -3.18 -20.13 -14.84
CA ILE A 71 -3.24 -20.12 -16.31
C ILE A 71 -2.29 -21.14 -16.94
N SER A 72 -1.08 -21.33 -16.40
CA SER A 72 -0.14 -22.37 -16.84
C SER A 72 -0.68 -23.77 -16.59
N LYS A 73 -1.28 -24.00 -15.41
CA LYS A 73 -1.90 -25.30 -15.07
C LYS A 73 -3.10 -25.60 -15.97
N ILE A 74 -3.87 -24.57 -16.32
CA ILE A 74 -4.98 -24.68 -17.29
C ILE A 74 -4.42 -25.04 -18.66
N SER A 75 -3.38 -24.34 -19.11
CA SER A 75 -2.73 -24.55 -20.39
C SER A 75 -2.13 -25.95 -20.54
N ASN A 76 -1.52 -26.47 -19.47
CA ASN A 76 -0.93 -27.81 -19.41
C ASN A 76 -1.97 -28.93 -19.22
N GLY A 77 -3.25 -28.61 -19.08
CA GLY A 77 -4.31 -29.57 -18.90
C GLY A 77 -4.48 -30.12 -17.48
N GLU A 78 -3.69 -29.63 -16.51
CA GLU A 78 -3.79 -30.01 -15.11
C GLU A 78 -5.14 -29.62 -14.51
N ILE A 79 -5.65 -28.43 -14.90
CA ILE A 79 -6.98 -27.96 -14.52
C ILE A 79 -7.93 -28.20 -15.68
N LYS A 80 -8.82 -29.19 -15.53
CA LYS A 80 -9.80 -29.54 -16.55
C LYS A 80 -11.09 -28.72 -16.47
N ASP A 81 -11.44 -28.25 -15.28
CA ASP A 81 -12.69 -27.54 -15.01
C ASP A 81 -12.43 -26.15 -14.44
N ILE A 82 -12.47 -25.15 -15.30
CA ILE A 82 -12.27 -23.74 -14.93
C ILE A 82 -13.42 -23.23 -14.04
N SER A 83 -14.62 -23.84 -14.10
CA SER A 83 -15.75 -23.35 -13.30
C SER A 83 -15.46 -23.37 -11.79
N LYS A 84 -14.56 -24.26 -11.36
CA LYS A 84 -14.08 -24.32 -9.97
C LYS A 84 -13.17 -23.15 -9.57
N LEU A 85 -12.66 -22.41 -10.56
CA LEU A 85 -11.79 -21.25 -10.36
C LEU A 85 -12.57 -19.94 -10.39
N LEU A 86 -13.86 -20.01 -10.76
CA LEU A 86 -14.71 -18.84 -10.84
C LEU A 86 -15.32 -18.53 -9.47
N ILE A 87 -15.56 -17.25 -9.23
CA ILE A 87 -16.35 -16.83 -8.07
C ILE A 87 -17.74 -17.43 -8.22
N PRO A 88 -18.28 -18.11 -7.21
CA PRO A 88 -19.66 -18.58 -7.22
C PRO A 88 -20.61 -17.43 -7.61
N LYS A 89 -21.64 -17.72 -8.42
CA LYS A 89 -22.59 -16.71 -8.93
C LYS A 89 -23.19 -15.86 -7.82
N ASP A 90 -23.29 -16.38 -6.63
CA ASP A 90 -23.88 -15.74 -5.46
C ASP A 90 -22.94 -14.77 -4.72
N GLN A 91 -21.65 -14.78 -5.06
CA GLN A 91 -20.63 -13.86 -4.51
C GLN A 91 -20.34 -12.66 -5.43
N LYS A 92 -21.32 -12.21 -6.17
CA LYS A 92 -21.16 -11.12 -7.17
C LYS A 92 -20.69 -9.78 -6.60
N TYR A 93 -20.78 -9.56 -5.32
CA TYR A 93 -20.46 -8.27 -4.69
C TYR A 93 -19.78 -8.49 -3.34
N PHE A 94 -18.47 -8.69 -3.36
CA PHE A 94 -17.69 -8.51 -2.14
C PHE A 94 -17.80 -7.05 -1.69
N THR A 95 -18.09 -6.83 -0.42
CA THR A 95 -17.84 -5.53 0.19
C THR A 95 -16.33 -5.27 0.21
N HIS A 96 -15.90 -4.02 0.27
CA HIS A 96 -14.47 -3.73 0.44
C HIS A 96 -13.92 -4.36 1.72
N PHE A 97 -14.73 -4.44 2.77
CA PHE A 97 -14.40 -5.14 4.00
C PHE A 97 -14.08 -6.62 3.75
N GLU A 98 -14.96 -7.36 3.08
CA GLU A 98 -14.75 -8.78 2.76
C GLU A 98 -13.51 -9.01 1.91
N LEU A 99 -13.23 -8.12 0.93
CA LEU A 99 -12.04 -8.20 0.10
C LEU A 99 -10.73 -8.07 0.89
N TRP A 100 -10.71 -7.26 1.96
CA TRP A 100 -9.51 -7.13 2.80
C TRP A 100 -9.11 -8.43 3.48
N PHE A 101 -10.06 -9.34 3.70
CA PHE A 101 -9.85 -10.63 4.36
C PHE A 101 -9.92 -11.83 3.39
N ASP A 102 -10.11 -11.57 2.08
CA ASP A 102 -10.23 -12.65 1.10
C ASP A 102 -8.85 -13.25 0.76
N PRO A 103 -8.67 -14.57 0.86
CA PRO A 103 -7.40 -15.24 0.57
C PRO A 103 -6.92 -15.03 -0.87
N VAL A 104 -7.84 -14.93 -1.84
CA VAL A 104 -7.49 -14.67 -3.24
C VAL A 104 -7.05 -13.24 -3.44
N MET A 105 -7.69 -12.30 -2.75
CA MET A 105 -7.23 -10.92 -2.72
C MET A 105 -5.82 -10.82 -2.15
N ASN A 106 -5.54 -11.48 -1.03
CA ASN A 106 -4.22 -11.52 -0.42
C ASN A 106 -3.17 -12.13 -1.36
N TYR A 107 -3.49 -13.21 -2.06
CA TYR A 107 -2.62 -13.76 -3.10
C TYR A 107 -2.27 -12.73 -4.17
N TRP A 108 -3.26 -11.97 -4.68
CA TRP A 108 -3.01 -10.92 -5.65
C TRP A 108 -2.16 -9.79 -5.07
N LEU A 109 -2.44 -9.38 -3.84
CA LEU A 109 -1.66 -8.33 -3.18
C LEU A 109 -0.20 -8.75 -2.98
N ASP A 110 0.06 -10.02 -2.64
CA ASP A 110 1.42 -10.58 -2.59
C ASP A 110 2.11 -10.47 -3.95
N LYS A 111 1.48 -10.99 -5.00
CA LYS A 111 2.03 -10.96 -6.35
C LYS A 111 2.26 -9.56 -6.88
N LEU A 112 1.34 -8.65 -6.63
CA LEU A 112 1.46 -7.24 -7.04
C LEU A 112 2.47 -6.46 -6.19
N SER A 113 2.88 -6.97 -5.02
CA SER A 113 3.88 -6.36 -4.14
C SER A 113 5.30 -6.85 -4.38
N GLU A 114 5.48 -7.99 -5.05
CA GLU A 114 6.79 -8.41 -5.53
C GLU A 114 7.43 -7.29 -6.39
N PRO A 115 8.74 -7.26 -6.58
CA PRO A 115 9.40 -6.20 -7.35
C PRO A 115 8.86 -6.16 -8.78
N MET A 116 7.78 -5.41 -8.95
CA MET A 116 7.13 -5.19 -10.23
C MET A 116 7.75 -4.01 -10.95
N ILE A 117 7.82 -4.13 -12.26
CA ILE A 117 8.18 -3.02 -13.12
C ILE A 117 7.00 -2.06 -13.15
N GLN A 118 7.25 -0.80 -12.83
CA GLN A 118 6.23 0.24 -12.71
C GLN A 118 6.61 1.44 -13.57
N TYR A 119 5.62 2.07 -14.19
CA TYR A 119 5.77 3.29 -14.96
C TYR A 119 4.84 4.38 -14.40
N ASP A 120 5.41 5.52 -13.99
CA ASP A 120 4.72 6.57 -13.24
C ASP A 120 4.63 7.91 -13.98
N ASP A 121 4.99 7.98 -15.26
CA ASP A 121 5.15 9.27 -15.97
C ASP A 121 3.86 9.77 -16.64
N ILE A 122 2.74 9.10 -16.45
CA ILE A 122 1.45 9.52 -16.98
C ILE A 122 0.61 10.13 -15.85
N ASP A 123 0.05 11.32 -16.09
CA ASP A 123 -0.73 12.06 -15.09
C ASP A 123 -1.77 11.22 -14.36
N PHE A 124 -1.67 11.18 -13.02
CA PHE A 124 -2.57 10.45 -12.12
C PHE A 124 -2.75 8.96 -12.44
N THR A 125 -1.86 8.37 -13.25
CA THR A 125 -1.97 6.99 -13.70
C THR A 125 -0.70 6.22 -13.36
N LYS A 126 -0.86 5.02 -12.79
CA LYS A 126 0.22 4.04 -12.63
C LYS A 126 0.02 2.88 -13.58
N ILE A 127 1.09 2.45 -14.21
CA ILE A 127 1.12 1.29 -15.10
C ILE A 127 2.05 0.25 -14.49
N PHE A 128 1.53 -0.93 -14.26
CA PHE A 128 2.27 -2.07 -13.74
C PHE A 128 2.47 -3.11 -14.82
N PHE A 129 3.63 -3.78 -14.79
CA PHE A 129 3.96 -4.86 -15.70
C PHE A 129 4.20 -6.13 -14.87
N LEU A 130 3.38 -7.14 -15.10
CA LEU A 130 3.49 -8.44 -14.44
C LEU A 130 3.94 -9.49 -15.45
N GLU A 131 5.08 -10.12 -15.19
CA GLU A 131 5.52 -11.27 -15.99
C GLU A 131 4.67 -12.48 -15.65
N ILE A 132 4.16 -13.13 -16.69
CA ILE A 132 3.48 -14.42 -16.59
C ILE A 132 4.25 -15.46 -17.42
N PRO A 133 4.19 -16.76 -17.03
CA PRO A 133 4.79 -17.81 -17.88
C PRO A 133 4.25 -17.76 -19.30
N TYR A 134 5.11 -18.09 -20.28
CA TYR A 134 4.65 -18.25 -21.65
C TYR A 134 3.68 -19.43 -21.74
N ILE A 135 2.46 -19.20 -22.20
CA ILE A 135 1.36 -20.14 -22.14
C ILE A 135 0.75 -20.41 -23.53
N ASN A 136 0.13 -21.57 -23.67
CA ASN A 136 -0.72 -21.87 -24.81
C ASN A 136 -2.08 -21.17 -24.64
N ILE A 137 -2.20 -19.95 -25.17
CA ILE A 137 -3.43 -19.14 -25.11
C ILE A 137 -4.61 -19.85 -25.77
N ASP A 138 -4.41 -20.63 -26.83
CA ASP A 138 -5.50 -21.33 -27.49
C ASP A 138 -6.13 -22.39 -26.59
N ALA A 139 -5.29 -23.11 -25.82
CA ALA A 139 -5.78 -24.09 -24.84
C ALA A 139 -6.58 -23.41 -23.70
N VAL A 140 -6.13 -22.21 -23.26
CA VAL A 140 -6.85 -21.40 -22.27
C VAL A 140 -8.18 -20.92 -22.85
N ASN A 141 -8.17 -20.30 -24.01
CA ASN A 141 -9.36 -19.75 -24.66
C ASN A 141 -10.41 -20.82 -24.99
N LYS A 142 -9.97 -22.02 -25.38
CA LYS A 142 -10.88 -23.16 -25.57
C LYS A 142 -11.66 -23.45 -24.28
N LYS A 143 -10.97 -23.51 -23.15
CA LYS A 143 -11.61 -23.75 -21.84
C LYS A 143 -12.48 -22.60 -21.37
N LEU A 144 -12.06 -21.36 -21.60
CA LEU A 144 -12.89 -20.18 -21.31
C LEU A 144 -14.20 -20.22 -22.08
N LYS A 145 -14.15 -20.61 -23.37
CA LYS A 145 -15.33 -20.78 -24.22
C LYS A 145 -16.22 -21.94 -23.76
N GLU A 146 -15.64 -23.09 -23.42
CA GLU A 146 -16.38 -24.24 -22.88
C GLU A 146 -17.14 -23.86 -21.60
N ASN A 147 -16.59 -22.97 -20.78
CA ASN A 147 -17.23 -22.43 -19.56
C ASN A 147 -18.09 -21.20 -19.80
N LYS A 148 -18.40 -20.86 -21.06
CA LYS A 148 -19.28 -19.73 -21.46
C LYS A 148 -18.81 -18.36 -20.92
N LEU A 149 -17.52 -18.15 -20.77
CA LEU A 149 -16.97 -16.86 -20.35
C LEU A 149 -16.97 -15.86 -21.53
N LYS A 150 -17.22 -14.60 -21.22
CA LYS A 150 -17.43 -13.53 -22.21
C LYS A 150 -16.13 -12.83 -22.64
N TYR A 151 -14.99 -13.38 -22.33
CA TYR A 151 -13.68 -12.85 -22.70
C TYR A 151 -12.71 -13.96 -23.13
N SER A 152 -11.69 -13.57 -23.87
CA SER A 152 -10.55 -14.42 -24.24
C SER A 152 -9.26 -13.64 -24.11
N PHE A 153 -8.15 -14.35 -24.08
CA PHE A 153 -6.81 -13.76 -24.08
C PHE A 153 -6.22 -13.81 -25.48
N GLU A 154 -5.42 -12.81 -25.84
CA GLU A 154 -4.68 -12.81 -27.09
C GLU A 154 -3.27 -12.25 -26.88
N TYR A 155 -2.26 -12.89 -27.49
CA TYR A 155 -0.92 -12.35 -27.56
C TYR A 155 -0.81 -11.27 -28.63
N PHE A 156 -0.19 -10.16 -28.26
CA PHE A 156 0.15 -9.09 -29.18
C PHE A 156 1.66 -9.03 -29.37
N GLU A 157 2.05 -9.01 -30.63
CA GLU A 157 3.40 -8.71 -31.07
C GLU A 157 3.45 -7.29 -31.62
N GLN A 158 4.65 -6.70 -31.62
CA GLN A 158 4.88 -5.32 -32.06
C GLN A 158 4.21 -4.98 -33.40
N ASN A 159 4.21 -5.90 -34.36
CA ASN A 159 3.69 -5.70 -35.72
C ASN A 159 2.15 -5.72 -35.78
N ASN A 160 1.46 -6.31 -34.80
CA ASN A 160 0.00 -6.48 -34.80
C ASN A 160 -0.74 -5.40 -34.07
N PHE A 161 -0.03 -4.52 -33.38
CA PHE A 161 -0.59 -3.53 -32.45
C PHE A 161 -1.44 -2.46 -33.16
N LYS A 162 -1.07 -2.07 -34.38
CA LYS A 162 -1.70 -0.95 -35.11
C LYS A 162 -2.98 -1.32 -35.86
N SER A 163 -3.27 -2.61 -36.02
CA SER A 163 -4.36 -3.06 -36.89
C SER A 163 -5.62 -3.55 -36.17
N LYS A 164 -5.58 -3.68 -34.82
CA LYS A 164 -6.71 -4.21 -34.04
C LYS A 164 -7.44 -3.10 -33.30
N ILE A 165 -8.75 -3.24 -33.16
CA ILE A 165 -9.61 -2.26 -32.46
C ILE A 165 -9.32 -2.33 -30.97
N ILE A 166 -8.65 -1.32 -30.45
CA ILE A 166 -8.31 -1.15 -29.05
C ILE A 166 -9.25 -0.09 -28.47
N GLY A 167 -9.66 -0.24 -27.23
CA GLY A 167 -10.47 0.75 -26.54
C GLY A 167 -9.83 2.16 -26.58
N LYS A 168 -10.64 3.22 -26.68
CA LYS A 168 -10.14 4.59 -26.83
C LYS A 168 -9.17 5.01 -25.72
N GLU A 169 -9.41 4.56 -24.49
CA GLU A 169 -8.52 4.86 -23.36
C GLU A 169 -7.18 4.12 -23.46
N THR A 170 -7.23 2.85 -23.84
CA THR A 170 -6.02 2.04 -24.07
C THR A 170 -5.19 2.65 -25.20
N LEU A 171 -5.82 3.16 -26.28
CA LEU A 171 -5.14 3.89 -27.35
C LEU A 171 -4.44 5.15 -26.86
N ASN A 172 -5.04 5.91 -25.96
CA ASN A 172 -4.40 7.12 -25.40
C ASN A 172 -3.13 6.78 -24.63
N ILE A 173 -3.14 5.71 -23.84
CA ILE A 173 -1.96 5.27 -23.09
C ILE A 173 -0.89 4.73 -24.05
N LEU A 174 -1.28 3.94 -25.03
CA LEU A 174 -0.37 3.38 -26.01
C LEU A 174 0.22 4.44 -26.95
N SER A 175 -0.45 5.58 -27.14
CA SER A 175 0.12 6.73 -27.85
C SER A 175 1.27 7.39 -27.08
N GLN A 176 1.22 7.35 -25.75
CA GLN A 176 2.24 7.92 -24.87
C GLN A 176 3.33 6.91 -24.52
N LEU A 177 2.95 5.64 -24.33
CA LEU A 177 3.83 4.52 -24.00
C LEU A 177 3.68 3.43 -25.08
N ASN A 178 4.43 3.57 -26.16
CA ASN A 178 4.42 2.58 -27.24
C ASN A 178 5.15 1.28 -26.85
N PHE A 179 5.00 0.25 -27.66
CA PHE A 179 5.53 -1.09 -27.40
C PHE A 179 7.05 -1.10 -27.16
N ASP A 180 7.82 -0.35 -27.94
CA ASP A 180 9.28 -0.27 -27.82
C ASP A 180 9.69 0.37 -26.48
N LYS A 181 9.03 1.46 -26.09
CA LYS A 181 9.25 2.09 -24.78
C LYS A 181 8.88 1.18 -23.62
N MET A 182 7.83 0.37 -23.74
CA MET A 182 7.48 -0.62 -22.71
C MET A 182 8.57 -1.66 -22.53
N ILE A 183 9.07 -2.23 -23.64
CA ILE A 183 10.16 -3.22 -23.62
C ILE A 183 11.45 -2.59 -23.07
N GLU A 184 11.82 -1.40 -23.55
CA GLU A 184 12.99 -0.67 -23.06
C GLU A 184 12.90 -0.44 -21.55
N HIS A 185 11.74 0.01 -21.07
CA HIS A 185 11.50 0.25 -19.66
C HIS A 185 11.63 -1.03 -18.83
N ILE A 186 11.06 -2.14 -19.28
CA ILE A 186 11.18 -3.45 -18.64
C ILE A 186 12.67 -3.84 -18.54
N LYS A 187 13.41 -3.80 -19.65
CA LYS A 187 14.84 -4.17 -19.69
C LYS A 187 15.70 -3.32 -18.79
N LEU A 188 15.51 -1.98 -18.79
CA LEU A 188 16.27 -1.06 -17.93
C LEU A 188 16.00 -1.34 -16.45
N THR A 189 14.77 -1.63 -16.09
CA THR A 189 14.43 -1.94 -14.69
C THR A 189 15.03 -3.28 -14.25
N GLU A 190 14.96 -4.31 -15.11
CA GLU A 190 15.60 -5.60 -14.85
C GLU A 190 17.14 -5.48 -14.71
N GLU A 191 17.76 -4.62 -15.50
CA GLU A 191 19.18 -4.32 -15.38
C GLU A 191 19.53 -3.68 -14.05
N CYS A 192 18.76 -2.69 -13.61
CA CYS A 192 18.93 -2.09 -12.28
C CYS A 192 18.76 -3.11 -11.16
N ILE A 193 17.78 -4.03 -11.29
CA ILE A 193 17.58 -5.13 -10.33
C ILE A 193 18.81 -6.04 -10.28
N LYS A 194 19.33 -6.46 -11.43
CA LYS A 194 20.52 -7.33 -11.52
C LYS A 194 21.77 -6.68 -10.94
N LYS A 195 21.93 -5.37 -11.12
CA LYS A 195 23.09 -4.59 -10.60
C LYS A 195 22.92 -4.14 -9.17
N ASP A 196 21.77 -4.41 -8.54
CA ASP A 196 21.41 -3.93 -7.18
C ASP A 196 21.49 -2.38 -7.05
N GLU A 197 21.12 -1.67 -8.12
CA GLU A 197 21.15 -0.20 -8.23
C GLU A 197 19.82 0.45 -7.82
N LEU A 198 18.97 -0.28 -7.07
CA LEU A 198 17.70 0.22 -6.60
C LEU A 198 17.84 0.95 -5.26
N ASP A 199 17.11 2.06 -5.10
CA ASP A 199 16.93 2.70 -3.80
C ASP A 199 16.18 1.76 -2.84
N LEU A 200 16.76 1.50 -1.67
CA LEU A 200 16.21 0.54 -0.70
C LEU A 200 15.33 1.25 0.32
N TYR A 201 14.11 0.72 0.50
CA TYR A 201 13.18 1.07 1.57
C TYR A 201 12.83 -0.19 2.36
N ILE A 202 12.68 -0.08 3.66
CA ILE A 202 12.42 -1.22 4.56
C ILE A 202 11.13 -0.96 5.31
N ILE A 203 10.21 -1.91 5.30
CA ILE A 203 9.03 -1.95 6.17
C ILE A 203 9.34 -2.94 7.29
N LEU A 204 9.47 -2.45 8.51
CA LEU A 204 9.69 -3.26 9.71
C LEU A 204 8.39 -3.35 10.50
N ALA A 205 7.63 -4.40 10.33
CA ALA A 205 6.34 -4.60 10.96
C ALA A 205 6.45 -5.37 12.29
N CYS A 206 5.74 -4.91 13.30
CA CYS A 206 5.57 -5.61 14.57
C CYS A 206 4.22 -6.32 14.54
N LYS A 207 4.20 -7.63 14.32
CA LYS A 207 3.01 -8.46 14.34
C LYS A 207 3.34 -9.89 14.73
N LEU A 208 2.36 -10.65 15.20
CA LEU A 208 2.55 -12.05 15.57
C LEU A 208 2.79 -12.92 14.34
N SER A 209 3.60 -13.99 14.51
CA SER A 209 3.77 -15.03 13.50
C SER A 209 2.44 -15.75 13.29
N GLY A 210 1.97 -15.86 12.05
CA GLY A 210 0.69 -16.48 11.70
C GLY A 210 -0.46 -15.52 11.46
N ASP A 211 -0.31 -14.22 11.77
CA ASP A 211 -1.32 -13.21 11.41
C ASP A 211 -1.38 -12.95 9.91
N ASP A 212 -0.34 -13.34 9.16
CA ASP A 212 -0.35 -13.33 7.69
C ASP A 212 -1.44 -14.27 7.11
N GLU A 213 -1.78 -15.34 7.84
CA GLU A 213 -2.82 -16.28 7.44
C GLU A 213 -4.24 -15.80 7.77
N LYS A 214 -4.38 -14.85 8.70
CA LYS A 214 -5.68 -14.35 9.17
C LYS A 214 -6.17 -13.10 8.43
N GLY A 215 -5.46 -12.65 7.39
CA GLY A 215 -5.92 -11.55 6.53
C GLY A 215 -5.74 -10.14 7.11
N TYR A 216 -4.96 -9.98 8.17
CA TYR A 216 -4.60 -8.65 8.66
C TYR A 216 -3.66 -7.95 7.66
N PHE A 217 -3.79 -6.66 7.53
CA PHE A 217 -3.11 -5.75 6.62
C PHE A 217 -1.91 -6.29 5.85
N HIS A 218 -2.05 -6.32 4.56
CA HIS A 218 -0.93 -6.59 3.67
C HIS A 218 -0.06 -5.33 3.53
N PHE A 219 0.78 -5.04 4.53
CA PHE A 219 1.64 -3.86 4.54
C PHE A 219 2.48 -3.68 3.27
N PRO A 220 3.08 -4.74 2.67
CA PRO A 220 3.80 -4.58 1.42
C PRO A 220 2.95 -3.94 0.32
N SER A 221 1.70 -4.39 0.12
CA SER A 221 0.83 -3.82 -0.90
C SER A 221 0.38 -2.40 -0.55
N LEU A 222 0.12 -2.12 0.71
CA LEU A 222 -0.29 -0.81 1.18
C LEU A 222 0.78 0.23 0.85
N PHE A 223 1.99 0.06 1.35
CA PHE A 223 3.05 1.05 1.16
C PHE A 223 3.59 1.07 -0.26
N ASN A 224 3.72 -0.09 -0.92
CA ASN A 224 4.08 -0.15 -2.34
C ASN A 224 3.02 0.53 -3.22
N GLY A 225 1.74 0.29 -2.95
CA GLY A 225 0.64 0.88 -3.70
C GLY A 225 0.57 2.39 -3.59
N ILE A 226 0.94 2.95 -2.43
CA ILE A 226 0.95 4.39 -2.19
C ILE A 226 2.25 5.03 -2.66
N TYR A 227 3.41 4.53 -2.20
CA TYR A 227 4.68 5.25 -2.24
C TYR A 227 5.69 4.71 -3.24
N ARG A 228 5.70 3.39 -3.55
CA ARG A 228 6.73 2.82 -4.42
C ARG A 228 6.77 3.53 -5.77
N ARG A 229 7.98 3.87 -6.19
CA ARG A 229 8.28 4.44 -7.50
C ARG A 229 9.16 3.49 -8.31
N ASN A 230 9.32 3.80 -9.60
CA ASN A 230 10.29 3.10 -10.42
C ASN A 230 11.70 3.18 -9.83
N LYS A 231 12.48 2.10 -9.96
CA LYS A 231 13.84 1.93 -9.42
C LYS A 231 13.92 1.94 -7.90
N GLU A 232 12.86 1.57 -7.20
CA GLU A 232 12.84 1.37 -5.76
C GLU A 232 12.61 -0.10 -5.42
N LYS A 233 13.34 -0.58 -4.41
CA LYS A 233 13.17 -1.89 -3.80
C LYS A 233 12.62 -1.71 -2.40
N TRP A 234 11.47 -2.30 -2.12
CA TRP A 234 10.86 -2.30 -0.81
C TRP A 234 10.95 -3.69 -0.21
N ILE A 235 11.59 -3.81 0.96
CA ILE A 235 11.76 -5.06 1.69
C ILE A 235 10.82 -5.05 2.89
N TYR A 236 10.11 -6.16 3.09
CA TYR A 236 9.23 -6.37 4.22
C TYR A 236 9.90 -7.30 5.22
N MET A 237 10.00 -6.87 6.46
CA MET A 237 10.57 -7.61 7.58
C MET A 237 9.59 -7.64 8.74
N VAL A 238 9.48 -8.78 9.41
CA VAL A 238 8.58 -8.99 10.55
C VAL A 238 9.41 -9.20 11.81
N ALA A 239 9.29 -8.30 12.76
CA ALA A 239 10.10 -8.28 13.98
C ALA A 239 9.93 -9.55 14.84
N SER A 240 8.72 -10.16 14.88
CA SER A 240 8.49 -11.40 15.61
C SER A 240 9.24 -12.62 15.06
N LYS A 241 9.77 -12.52 13.84
CA LYS A 241 10.66 -13.54 13.26
C LYS A 241 12.12 -13.35 13.67
N GLY A 242 12.42 -12.36 14.54
CA GLY A 242 13.78 -12.06 15.00
C GLY A 242 14.70 -11.49 13.91
N VAL A 243 14.13 -11.04 12.79
CA VAL A 243 14.89 -10.53 11.64
C VAL A 243 14.82 -9.01 11.62
N PHE A 244 15.97 -8.36 11.78
CA PHE A 244 16.12 -6.91 11.73
C PHE A 244 17.08 -6.50 10.61
N PRO A 245 16.96 -5.26 10.08
CA PRO A 245 17.95 -4.75 9.14
C PRO A 245 19.37 -4.79 9.72
N ASP A 246 20.28 -5.39 8.98
CA ASP A 246 21.70 -5.40 9.31
C ASP A 246 22.39 -4.09 8.90
N GLU A 247 23.66 -3.95 9.27
CA GLU A 247 24.44 -2.74 8.99
C GLU A 247 24.60 -2.45 7.50
N GLN A 248 24.70 -3.48 6.66
CA GLN A 248 24.79 -3.32 5.21
C GLN A 248 23.48 -2.75 4.63
N MET A 249 22.36 -3.28 5.09
CA MET A 249 21.04 -2.78 4.72
C MET A 249 20.83 -1.34 5.20
N LEU A 250 21.21 -1.03 6.45
CA LEU A 250 21.07 0.32 7.02
C LEU A 250 21.89 1.37 6.28
N ASN A 251 23.10 1.04 5.83
CA ASN A 251 23.93 1.93 5.04
C ASN A 251 23.34 2.24 3.65
N LYS A 252 22.57 1.31 3.10
CA LYS A 252 21.97 1.42 1.77
C LYS A 252 20.54 2.01 1.81
N ALA A 253 19.82 1.77 2.90
CA ALA A 253 18.42 2.16 3.02
C ALA A 253 18.24 3.68 3.03
N LYS A 254 17.19 4.13 2.33
CA LYS A 254 16.72 5.52 2.36
C LYS A 254 15.79 5.77 3.54
N CYS A 255 14.95 4.79 3.84
CA CYS A 255 14.01 4.89 4.96
C CYS A 255 13.67 3.51 5.53
N ILE A 256 13.55 3.45 6.86
CA ILE A 256 12.85 2.39 7.57
C ILE A 256 11.47 2.94 7.97
N LEU A 257 10.43 2.22 7.57
CA LEU A 257 9.05 2.52 7.90
C LEU A 257 8.57 1.49 8.92
N ILE A 258 8.08 1.97 10.07
CA ILE A 258 7.52 1.15 11.13
C ILE A 258 6.02 1.44 11.18
N PRO A 259 5.18 0.53 10.65
CA PRO A 259 3.74 0.75 10.56
C PRO A 259 3.03 0.56 11.90
N GLY A 260 1.72 0.79 11.89
CA GLY A 260 0.82 0.42 12.97
C GLY A 260 0.81 -1.10 13.24
N SER A 261 0.25 -1.48 14.36
CA SER A 261 0.09 -2.87 14.81
C SER A 261 -1.21 -3.02 15.59
N ASP A 262 -1.74 -4.24 15.66
CA ASP A 262 -2.83 -4.60 16.58
C ASP A 262 -2.28 -5.02 17.97
N LEU A 263 -0.96 -4.92 18.17
CA LEU A 263 -0.28 -5.16 19.44
C LEU A 263 -0.25 -3.90 20.29
N SER A 264 -0.19 -4.09 21.61
CA SER A 264 0.12 -3.04 22.57
C SER A 264 1.61 -3.06 22.92
N VAL A 265 2.19 -1.88 23.19
CA VAL A 265 3.56 -1.82 23.74
C VAL A 265 3.64 -2.43 25.15
N HIS A 266 2.49 -2.61 25.81
CA HIS A 266 2.36 -3.25 27.12
C HIS A 266 2.28 -4.78 27.04
N ASP A 267 2.13 -5.36 25.84
CA ASP A 267 2.10 -6.81 25.68
C ASP A 267 3.44 -7.44 26.08
N ASP A 268 3.36 -8.60 26.74
CA ASP A 268 4.54 -9.32 27.24
C ASP A 268 5.11 -10.27 26.17
N TYR A 269 5.57 -9.69 25.05
CA TYR A 269 6.27 -10.43 24.01
C TYR A 269 7.74 -10.05 23.98
N GLU A 270 8.64 -11.05 24.07
CA GLU A 270 10.08 -10.85 24.03
C GLU A 270 10.53 -10.10 22.74
N PHE A 271 9.93 -10.40 21.61
CA PHE A 271 10.30 -9.73 20.36
C PHE A 271 9.97 -8.22 20.38
N LEU A 272 8.99 -7.77 21.16
CA LEU A 272 8.72 -6.33 21.32
C LEU A 272 9.87 -5.66 22.10
N ARG A 273 10.35 -6.29 23.18
CA ARG A 273 11.51 -5.78 23.93
C ARG A 273 12.77 -5.75 23.07
N GLN A 274 12.97 -6.76 22.22
CA GLN A 274 14.06 -6.79 21.26
C GLN A 274 13.93 -5.69 20.22
N THR A 275 12.72 -5.44 19.72
CA THR A 275 12.45 -4.37 18.76
C THR A 275 12.66 -2.99 19.37
N GLU A 276 12.18 -2.74 20.57
CA GLU A 276 12.46 -1.50 21.31
C GLU A 276 13.97 -1.25 21.44
N LYS A 277 14.71 -2.26 21.91
CA LYS A 277 16.16 -2.16 22.06
C LYS A 277 16.86 -1.88 20.72
N TYR A 278 16.44 -2.56 19.66
CA TYR A 278 16.97 -2.34 18.32
C TYR A 278 16.73 -0.89 17.86
N LEU A 279 15.51 -0.38 17.98
CA LEU A 279 15.14 0.97 17.56
C LEU A 279 15.82 2.05 18.40
N VAL A 280 15.94 1.88 19.72
CA VAL A 280 16.68 2.80 20.60
C VAL A 280 18.14 2.88 20.19
N ASN A 281 18.79 1.75 19.93
CA ASN A 281 20.19 1.72 19.46
C ASN A 281 20.34 2.40 18.09
N LEU A 282 19.42 2.13 17.17
CA LEU A 282 19.44 2.74 15.84
C LEU A 282 19.27 4.26 15.91
N ILE A 283 18.36 4.74 16.75
CA ILE A 283 18.15 6.19 16.97
C ILE A 283 19.40 6.82 17.59
N SER A 284 20.01 6.18 18.57
CA SER A 284 21.28 6.66 19.15
C SER A 284 22.41 6.71 18.10
N ASP A 285 22.49 5.69 17.24
CA ASP A 285 23.47 5.66 16.15
C ASP A 285 23.26 6.83 15.15
N ILE A 286 22.02 7.15 14.82
CA ILE A 286 21.66 8.27 13.94
C ILE A 286 21.90 9.62 14.63
N GLU A 287 21.40 9.78 15.87
CA GLU A 287 21.38 11.07 16.57
C GLU A 287 22.71 11.45 17.19
N GLU A 288 23.41 10.52 17.81
CA GLU A 288 24.63 10.81 18.55
C GLU A 288 25.88 10.57 17.72
N LYS A 289 25.92 9.45 16.99
CA LYS A 289 27.13 9.02 16.27
C LYS A 289 27.15 9.46 14.81
N ASN A 290 26.03 10.08 14.33
CA ASN A 290 25.85 10.45 12.93
C ASN A 290 26.12 9.29 11.95
N LYS A 291 25.86 8.05 12.42
CA LYS A 291 25.91 6.85 11.60
C LYS A 291 24.70 6.85 10.65
N TYR A 292 24.80 6.21 9.51
CA TYR A 292 23.74 6.13 8.50
C TYR A 292 23.22 7.50 8.04
N PRO A 293 24.06 8.34 7.42
CA PRO A 293 23.74 9.74 7.12
C PRO A 293 22.52 9.92 6.20
N ASN A 294 22.21 8.92 5.37
CA ASN A 294 21.07 8.97 4.42
C ASN A 294 19.80 8.29 4.93
N LEU A 295 19.89 7.56 6.06
CA LEU A 295 18.79 6.80 6.60
C LEU A 295 17.80 7.72 7.32
N LYS A 296 16.51 7.45 7.10
CA LYS A 296 15.38 8.06 7.80
C LYS A 296 14.52 7.01 8.48
N ILE A 297 13.73 7.43 9.45
CA ILE A 297 12.77 6.59 10.15
C ILE A 297 11.38 7.25 10.04
N LEU A 298 10.40 6.50 9.55
CA LEU A 298 8.99 6.89 9.54
C LEU A 298 8.22 5.95 10.47
N GLY A 299 7.78 6.45 11.62
CA GLY A 299 6.96 5.70 12.59
C GLY A 299 5.48 6.07 12.44
N ILE A 300 4.59 5.09 12.42
CA ILE A 300 3.15 5.31 12.27
C ILE A 300 2.43 4.52 13.36
N CYS A 301 1.56 5.18 14.14
CA CYS A 301 0.75 4.61 15.21
C CYS A 301 1.63 3.78 16.17
N PHE A 302 1.52 2.47 16.17
CA PHE A 302 2.41 1.60 16.95
C PHE A 302 3.90 1.89 16.73
N GLY A 303 4.30 2.32 15.53
CA GLY A 303 5.69 2.71 15.23
C GLY A 303 6.16 3.92 16.05
N LEU A 304 5.29 4.91 16.28
CA LEU A 304 5.56 5.99 17.22
C LEU A 304 5.57 5.47 18.67
N GLU A 305 4.60 4.63 19.02
CA GLU A 305 4.42 4.13 20.37
C GLU A 305 5.62 3.32 20.84
N ILE A 306 6.08 2.35 20.06
CA ILE A 306 7.22 1.49 20.44
C ILE A 306 8.54 2.27 20.52
N ILE A 307 8.74 3.27 19.67
CA ILE A 307 9.91 4.16 19.75
C ILE A 307 9.87 4.98 21.04
N MET A 308 8.73 5.62 21.30
CA MET A 308 8.59 6.49 22.49
C MET A 308 8.68 5.69 23.78
N ASN A 309 8.08 4.49 23.85
CA ASN A 309 8.16 3.59 24.99
C ASN A 309 9.61 3.16 25.25
N GLY A 310 10.31 2.70 24.21
CA GLY A 310 11.69 2.27 24.32
C GLY A 310 12.65 3.37 24.79
N LEU A 311 12.34 4.64 24.52
CA LEU A 311 13.11 5.80 24.99
C LEU A 311 12.70 6.26 26.40
N GLY A 312 11.76 5.56 27.06
CA GLY A 312 11.31 5.86 28.41
C GLY A 312 10.12 6.85 28.48
N GLY A 313 9.44 7.05 27.39
CA GLY A 313 8.12 7.70 27.37
C GLY A 313 7.07 6.84 28.08
N LYS A 314 5.89 7.41 28.32
CA LYS A 314 4.77 6.65 28.89
C LYS A 314 3.57 6.76 27.98
N LEU A 315 2.93 5.61 27.75
CA LEU A 315 1.64 5.50 27.11
C LEU A 315 0.56 5.19 28.14
N ASN A 316 -0.69 5.53 27.84
CA ASN A 316 -1.81 5.05 28.64
C ASN A 316 -1.95 3.53 28.43
N GLN A 317 -2.42 2.85 29.44
CA GLN A 317 -3.01 1.52 29.28
C GLN A 317 -4.45 1.73 28.86
N SER A 318 -4.77 1.38 27.61
CA SER A 318 -6.09 1.64 27.07
C SER A 318 -6.98 0.41 27.15
N GLU A 319 -8.28 0.66 27.33
CA GLU A 319 -9.30 -0.33 27.02
C GLU A 319 -9.90 0.03 25.65
N TRP A 320 -9.74 -0.84 24.66
CA TRP A 320 -10.23 -0.60 23.31
C TRP A 320 -11.66 -0.08 23.26
N ASP A 321 -12.52 -0.67 24.06
CA ASP A 321 -13.95 -0.34 24.10
C ASP A 321 -14.25 1.09 24.60
N LYS A 322 -13.29 1.73 25.29
CA LYS A 322 -13.49 3.06 25.91
C LYS A 322 -12.64 4.15 25.28
N ASP A 323 -11.42 3.80 24.87
CA ASP A 323 -10.39 4.78 24.50
C ASP A 323 -10.14 4.83 22.99
N ALA A 324 -10.71 3.88 22.21
CA ALA A 324 -10.48 3.78 20.79
C ALA A 324 -10.90 5.05 20.02
N ARG A 325 -10.02 5.47 19.10
CA ARG A 325 -10.23 6.58 18.18
C ARG A 325 -10.24 6.06 16.76
N PHE A 326 -11.28 6.43 16.01
CA PHE A 326 -11.46 6.05 14.63
C PHE A 326 -12.01 7.20 13.81
N GLY A 327 -11.55 7.28 12.56
CA GLY A 327 -12.06 8.24 11.61
C GLY A 327 -11.17 9.48 11.47
N PRO A 328 -11.71 10.56 10.90
CA PRO A 328 -10.96 11.79 10.69
C PRO A 328 -10.76 12.58 11.99
N GLU A 329 -9.53 13.02 12.27
CA GLU A 329 -9.18 13.88 13.38
C GLU A 329 -8.47 15.13 12.87
N ILE A 330 -8.74 16.27 13.51
CA ILE A 330 -8.11 17.55 13.17
C ILE A 330 -6.83 17.72 13.96
N ILE A 331 -5.70 17.76 13.27
CA ILE A 331 -4.38 17.95 13.86
C ILE A 331 -3.97 19.42 13.78
N ASN A 332 -3.80 20.05 14.92
CA ASN A 332 -3.24 21.39 15.03
C ASN A 332 -1.72 21.34 14.88
N LEU A 333 -1.18 22.07 13.92
CA LEU A 333 0.24 22.02 13.54
C LEU A 333 0.99 23.26 14.03
N ASP A 334 2.17 23.03 14.65
CA ASP A 334 3.11 24.07 15.04
C ASP A 334 3.75 24.73 13.81
N GLU A 335 4.15 25.99 13.94
CA GLU A 335 4.88 26.73 12.91
C GLU A 335 6.16 26.00 12.47
N LYS A 336 6.87 25.37 13.40
CA LYS A 336 8.09 24.59 13.12
C LYS A 336 7.88 23.47 12.15
N PHE A 337 6.69 22.83 12.14
CA PHE A 337 6.37 21.81 11.15
C PHE A 337 6.47 22.32 9.72
N TRP A 338 5.95 23.53 9.48
CA TRP A 338 5.95 24.15 8.16
C TRP A 338 7.32 24.70 7.73
N GLU A 339 8.25 24.86 8.67
CA GLU A 339 9.62 25.25 8.39
C GLU A 339 10.49 24.10 7.88
N LEU A 340 10.07 22.85 8.08
CA LEU A 340 10.79 21.66 7.66
C LEU A 340 10.95 21.61 6.13
N ASN A 341 12.17 21.38 5.68
CA ASN A 341 12.50 21.40 4.26
C ASN A 341 11.71 20.37 3.45
N TYR A 342 11.50 19.18 3.98
CA TYR A 342 10.72 18.14 3.31
C TYR A 342 9.21 18.48 3.27
N VAL A 343 8.69 19.21 4.26
CA VAL A 343 7.30 19.69 4.24
C VAL A 343 7.15 20.77 3.14
N LYS A 344 8.07 21.72 3.06
CA LYS A 344 8.10 22.71 1.96
C LYS A 344 8.23 22.03 0.58
N ALA A 345 9.07 21.00 0.48
CA ALA A 345 9.29 20.26 -0.76
C ALA A 345 8.08 19.39 -1.17
N SER A 346 7.22 18.99 -0.23
CA SER A 346 6.00 18.22 -0.51
C SER A 346 5.01 18.98 -1.41
N GLY A 347 5.05 20.31 -1.37
CA GLY A 347 4.12 21.19 -2.07
C GLY A 347 2.77 21.36 -1.38
N VAL A 348 2.63 20.83 -0.17
CA VAL A 348 1.45 21.06 0.67
C VAL A 348 1.47 22.50 1.17
N SER A 349 0.35 23.21 1.04
CA SER A 349 0.23 24.59 1.47
C SER A 349 0.10 24.70 2.98
N LYS A 350 0.84 25.66 3.57
CA LYS A 350 0.76 25.96 4.99
C LYS A 350 -0.67 26.32 5.42
N ARG A 351 -1.13 25.70 6.51
CA ARG A 351 -2.41 26.00 7.17
C ARG A 351 -2.32 25.66 8.65
N LYS A 352 -3.31 26.10 9.46
CA LYS A 352 -3.30 25.88 10.90
C LYS A 352 -3.43 24.39 11.25
N ASN A 353 -4.19 23.64 10.48
CA ASN A 353 -4.50 22.24 10.73
C ASN A 353 -4.56 21.41 9.47
N LEU A 354 -4.37 20.11 9.63
CA LEU A 354 -4.62 19.07 8.64
C LEU A 354 -5.50 17.98 9.26
N ILE A 355 -6.20 17.22 8.44
CA ILE A 355 -7.00 16.09 8.89
C ILE A 355 -6.21 14.80 8.66
N ILE A 356 -6.11 13.95 9.70
CA ILE A 356 -5.52 12.62 9.62
C ILE A 356 -6.57 11.54 9.92
N ALA A 357 -6.36 10.34 9.45
CA ALA A 357 -7.19 9.20 9.81
C ALA A 357 -6.67 8.57 11.11
N GLU A 358 -7.55 8.38 12.08
CA GLU A 358 -7.23 7.71 13.34
C GLU A 358 -7.71 6.27 13.35
N ALA A 359 -6.93 5.39 13.97
CA ALA A 359 -7.28 4.00 14.26
C ALA A 359 -6.39 3.48 15.40
N HIS A 360 -6.53 4.03 16.58
CA HIS A 360 -5.72 3.67 17.76
C HIS A 360 -6.52 3.79 19.06
N SER A 361 -5.99 3.21 20.12
CA SER A 361 -6.51 3.34 21.49
C SER A 361 -5.44 3.84 22.45
N GLU A 362 -4.17 3.52 22.20
CA GLU A 362 -3.04 4.00 22.98
C GLU A 362 -2.57 5.36 22.49
N LYS A 363 -2.01 6.15 23.40
CA LYS A 363 -1.44 7.47 23.10
C LYS A 363 -0.34 7.83 24.09
N ILE A 364 0.56 8.67 23.66
CA ILE A 364 1.62 9.21 24.53
C ILE A 364 1.01 10.15 25.58
N ILE A 365 1.18 9.82 26.86
CA ILE A 365 0.77 10.64 28.01
C ILE A 365 1.94 11.35 28.68
N LYS A 366 3.17 10.88 28.43
CA LYS A 366 4.38 11.53 28.92
C LYS A 366 5.54 11.29 27.96
N TYR A 367 6.18 12.38 27.57
CA TYR A 367 7.39 12.31 26.74
C TYR A 367 8.55 11.65 27.48
N PRO A 368 9.49 11.01 26.75
CA PRO A 368 10.74 10.52 27.30
C PRO A 368 11.44 11.65 28.06
N GLN A 369 11.71 11.41 29.35
CA GLN A 369 12.47 12.34 30.19
C GLN A 369 13.95 11.91 30.26
N ASN A 370 14.60 11.80 29.12
CA ASN A 370 16.03 11.64 29.09
C ASN A 370 16.70 12.98 28.78
N ASP A 371 17.92 13.19 29.30
CA ASP A 371 18.70 14.42 29.11
C ASP A 371 18.94 14.76 27.63
N LYS A 372 18.64 13.85 26.72
CA LYS A 372 18.97 13.92 25.30
C LYS A 372 17.90 14.59 24.44
N ASN A 373 16.66 14.64 24.90
CA ASN A 373 15.52 15.37 24.28
C ASN A 373 15.57 15.35 22.73
N TYR A 374 15.58 14.14 22.14
CA TYR A 374 15.72 13.97 20.68
C TYR A 374 14.56 14.54 19.90
N PHE A 375 13.36 14.46 20.46
CA PHE A 375 12.12 14.74 19.75
C PHE A 375 11.39 15.97 20.24
N ILE A 376 10.64 16.58 19.34
CA ILE A 376 9.67 17.63 19.64
C ILE A 376 8.34 17.28 19.01
N THR A 377 7.24 17.62 19.71
CA THR A 377 5.91 17.58 19.11
C THR A 377 5.72 18.77 18.20
N VAL A 378 5.17 18.52 17.02
CA VAL A 378 4.82 19.55 16.04
C VAL A 378 3.38 19.46 15.57
N GLY A 379 2.62 18.50 16.10
CA GLY A 379 1.19 18.35 15.87
C GLY A 379 0.49 17.73 17.07
N SER A 380 -0.70 18.26 17.40
CA SER A 380 -1.55 17.78 18.48
C SER A 380 -3.03 17.86 18.10
N SER A 381 -3.87 17.06 18.78
CA SER A 381 -5.32 17.13 18.73
C SER A 381 -5.91 17.35 20.10
N ASP A 382 -7.23 17.49 20.19
CA ASP A 382 -7.92 17.53 21.47
C ASP A 382 -7.84 16.18 22.21
N ALA A 383 -7.64 15.09 21.48
CA ALA A 383 -7.55 13.74 22.01
C ALA A 383 -6.13 13.29 22.36
N CYS A 384 -5.11 13.81 21.67
CA CYS A 384 -3.73 13.38 21.84
C CYS A 384 -2.75 14.58 21.76
N MET A 385 -1.91 14.70 22.77
CA MET A 385 -0.89 15.75 22.85
C MET A 385 0.26 15.55 21.86
N CYS A 386 0.43 14.36 21.32
CA CYS A 386 1.52 13.96 20.44
C CYS A 386 1.01 13.24 19.19
N GLU A 387 0.41 13.99 18.29
CA GLU A 387 -0.05 13.46 17.00
C GLU A 387 1.07 13.38 15.97
N VAL A 388 1.95 14.37 15.98
CA VAL A 388 3.11 14.40 15.08
C VAL A 388 4.35 14.77 15.86
N SER A 389 5.37 13.94 15.79
CA SER A 389 6.66 14.14 16.43
C SER A 389 7.80 14.03 15.43
N ILE A 390 8.81 14.87 15.61
CA ILE A 390 10.01 14.89 14.77
C ILE A 390 11.27 14.93 15.61
N ASP A 391 12.38 14.44 15.07
CA ASP A 391 13.69 14.68 15.64
C ASP A 391 14.26 16.06 15.23
N LYS A 392 15.29 16.51 15.93
CA LYS A 392 15.94 17.80 15.66
C LYS A 392 16.73 17.83 14.35
N LYS A 393 17.12 16.69 13.82
CA LYS A 393 17.89 16.57 12.57
C LYS A 393 17.03 16.42 11.33
N GLY A 394 15.72 16.21 11.49
CA GLY A 394 14.78 15.98 10.40
C GLY A 394 14.95 14.61 9.72
N LYS A 395 15.47 13.62 10.46
CA LYS A 395 15.65 12.23 10.01
C LYS A 395 14.59 11.27 10.51
N ILE A 396 13.83 11.67 11.52
CA ILE A 396 12.78 10.84 12.13
C ILE A 396 11.47 11.63 12.12
N LEU A 397 10.44 11.04 11.56
CA LEU A 397 9.08 11.58 11.51
C LEU A 397 8.12 10.52 12.03
N MET A 398 7.28 10.87 12.98
CA MET A 398 6.35 9.93 13.61
C MET A 398 4.96 10.52 13.70
N PHE A 399 3.95 9.65 13.54
CA PHE A 399 2.53 9.97 13.62
C PHE A 399 1.82 9.03 14.59
N GLN A 400 0.88 9.55 15.38
CA GLN A 400 -0.05 8.72 16.14
C GLN A 400 -1.14 8.18 15.21
N GLY A 401 -1.70 9.03 14.38
CA GLY A 401 -2.66 8.65 13.34
C GLY A 401 -2.00 8.02 12.11
N HIS A 402 -2.81 7.76 11.10
CA HIS A 402 -2.46 7.00 9.91
C HIS A 402 -2.41 7.89 8.65
N PRO A 403 -1.23 8.46 8.31
CA PRO A 403 -1.07 9.29 7.11
C PRO A 403 -1.25 8.48 5.82
N GLU A 404 -1.10 7.15 5.89
CA GLU A 404 -1.27 6.22 4.77
C GLU A 404 -2.73 5.83 4.51
N TYR A 405 -3.63 6.06 5.47
CA TYR A 405 -5.03 5.72 5.29
C TYR A 405 -5.78 6.79 4.51
N SER A 406 -6.63 6.34 3.60
CA SER A 406 -7.75 7.15 3.16
C SER A 406 -8.86 7.07 4.21
N PRO A 407 -9.84 8.00 4.19
CA PRO A 407 -11.01 7.88 5.06
C PRO A 407 -11.70 6.54 4.90
N GLY A 408 -11.75 6.08 3.64
CA GLY A 408 -12.35 4.82 3.28
C GLY A 408 -11.73 3.62 3.96
N LEU A 409 -10.41 3.58 4.07
CA LEU A 409 -9.74 2.46 4.67
C LEU A 409 -9.92 2.41 6.18
N SER A 410 -9.76 3.54 6.89
CA SER A 410 -9.89 3.55 8.35
C SER A 410 -11.27 3.07 8.79
N ILE A 411 -12.29 3.32 7.98
CA ILE A 411 -13.66 2.92 8.26
C ILE A 411 -13.94 1.50 7.81
N SER A 412 -13.57 1.13 6.58
CA SER A 412 -13.80 -0.24 6.08
C SER A 412 -13.16 -1.30 6.98
N ARG A 413 -12.01 -0.99 7.60
CA ARG A 413 -11.36 -1.86 8.55
C ARG A 413 -12.11 -1.98 9.87
N SER A 414 -12.69 -0.89 10.32
CA SER A 414 -13.31 -0.77 11.65
C SER A 414 -14.82 -0.90 11.61
N VAL A 415 -15.42 -1.12 10.42
CA VAL A 415 -16.88 -1.13 10.25
C VAL A 415 -17.62 -2.04 11.24
N PRO A 416 -17.25 -3.31 11.45
CA PRO A 416 -17.99 -4.15 12.40
C PRO A 416 -17.99 -3.56 13.80
N MET A 417 -16.84 -3.09 14.28
CA MET A 417 -16.70 -2.48 15.60
C MET A 417 -17.41 -1.13 15.69
N LEU A 418 -17.33 -0.30 14.64
CA LEU A 418 -18.07 0.97 14.56
C LEU A 418 -19.58 0.75 14.56
N MET A 419 -20.06 -0.33 13.95
CA MET A 419 -21.47 -0.71 13.97
C MET A 419 -21.88 -1.17 15.36
N GLU A 420 -21.07 -1.96 16.07
CA GLU A 420 -21.33 -2.32 17.47
C GLU A 420 -21.39 -1.08 18.36
N PHE A 421 -20.46 -0.13 18.22
CA PHE A 421 -20.51 1.16 18.93
C PHE A 421 -21.75 2.01 18.56
N ALA A 422 -22.21 1.90 17.32
CA ALA A 422 -23.46 2.56 16.88
C ALA A 422 -24.73 1.82 17.32
N GLY A 423 -24.61 0.77 18.13
CA GLY A 423 -25.73 0.03 18.72
C GLY A 423 -26.28 -1.10 17.85
N TYR A 424 -25.57 -1.50 16.78
CA TYR A 424 -25.95 -2.70 16.00
C TYR A 424 -25.64 -3.95 16.83
N LYS A 425 -26.54 -4.91 16.77
CA LYS A 425 -26.27 -6.22 17.37
C LYS A 425 -25.35 -7.02 16.48
N LYS A 426 -24.49 -7.83 17.05
CA LYS A 426 -23.48 -8.62 16.33
C LYS A 426 -24.10 -9.55 15.26
N GLU A 427 -25.27 -10.09 15.53
CA GLU A 427 -26.03 -10.92 14.59
C GLU A 427 -26.59 -10.15 13.39
N ASP A 428 -26.75 -8.82 13.50
CA ASP A 428 -27.24 -7.95 12.41
C ASP A 428 -26.10 -7.43 11.51
N ILE A 429 -24.83 -7.65 11.89
CA ILE A 429 -23.66 -7.23 11.13
C ILE A 429 -23.42 -8.24 10.01
N ASN A 430 -23.88 -7.91 8.82
CA ASN A 430 -23.74 -8.70 7.59
C ASN A 430 -23.41 -7.80 6.41
N SER A 431 -23.07 -8.39 5.26
CA SER A 431 -22.61 -7.65 4.07
C SER A 431 -23.57 -6.52 3.64
N ASN A 432 -24.87 -6.66 3.81
CA ASN A 432 -25.83 -5.62 3.42
C ASN A 432 -25.83 -4.45 4.40
N THR A 433 -25.81 -4.74 5.70
CA THR A 433 -25.76 -3.70 6.74
C THR A 433 -24.42 -2.97 6.74
N ILE A 434 -23.31 -3.69 6.52
CA ILE A 434 -21.97 -3.12 6.33
C ILE A 434 -21.96 -2.16 5.14
N ASN A 435 -22.44 -2.58 3.97
CA ASN A 435 -22.49 -1.73 2.78
C ASN A 435 -23.31 -0.47 3.00
N LYS A 436 -24.46 -0.60 3.67
CA LYS A 436 -25.31 0.55 4.00
C LYS A 436 -24.57 1.52 4.92
N PHE A 437 -23.99 1.01 6.01
CA PHE A 437 -23.24 1.82 6.97
C PHE A 437 -22.06 2.55 6.31
N GLU A 438 -21.26 1.85 5.50
CA GLU A 438 -20.17 2.46 4.73
C GLU A 438 -20.67 3.58 3.81
N ASN A 439 -21.74 3.33 3.04
CA ASN A 439 -22.28 4.33 2.13
C ASN A 439 -22.83 5.56 2.87
N ASP A 440 -23.53 5.36 3.98
CA ASP A 440 -24.06 6.45 4.78
C ASP A 440 -22.90 7.28 5.38
N TYR A 441 -21.83 6.62 5.82
CA TYR A 441 -20.64 7.30 6.34
C TYR A 441 -19.91 8.13 5.26
N PHE A 442 -19.67 7.55 4.08
CA PHE A 442 -18.93 8.25 3.00
C PHE A 442 -19.74 9.41 2.39
N ASN A 443 -21.04 9.39 2.50
CA ASN A 443 -21.89 10.46 1.99
C ASN A 443 -21.94 11.70 2.90
N LYS A 444 -21.41 11.64 4.12
CA LYS A 444 -21.31 12.81 4.99
C LYS A 444 -20.35 13.85 4.42
N GLU A 445 -20.74 15.13 4.44
CA GLU A 445 -19.94 16.24 3.87
C GLU A 445 -18.55 16.37 4.48
N GLU A 446 -18.42 16.14 5.78
CA GLU A 446 -17.14 16.13 6.51
C GLU A 446 -16.13 15.10 5.96
N ASN A 447 -16.64 13.96 5.43
CA ASN A 447 -15.80 12.90 4.89
C ASN A 447 -15.45 13.10 3.41
N LYS A 448 -16.25 13.87 2.66
CA LYS A 448 -16.00 14.18 1.25
C LYS A 448 -14.83 15.13 1.04
N ASN A 449 -14.59 16.04 1.98
CA ASN A 449 -13.65 17.15 1.84
C ASN A 449 -12.28 16.92 2.47
N SER A 450 -12.06 15.76 3.10
CA SER A 450 -10.79 15.46 3.74
C SER A 450 -9.68 15.14 2.72
N ASN A 451 -8.64 15.95 2.69
CA ASN A 451 -7.52 15.78 1.74
C ASN A 451 -6.37 14.97 2.36
N TYR A 452 -6.56 13.66 2.52
CA TYR A 452 -5.57 12.74 3.08
C TYR A 452 -4.28 12.63 2.26
N ASN A 453 -4.35 13.00 0.99
CA ASN A 453 -3.18 12.99 0.12
C ASN A 453 -2.10 14.00 0.53
N GLU A 454 -2.44 14.97 1.37
CA GLU A 454 -1.47 15.93 1.90
C GLU A 454 -0.46 15.25 2.83
N TRP A 455 -0.93 14.40 3.75
CA TRP A 455 -0.05 13.61 4.60
C TRP A 455 0.81 12.64 3.81
N ARG A 456 0.22 11.99 2.80
CA ARG A 456 0.96 11.12 1.87
C ARG A 456 2.04 11.88 1.13
N ALA A 457 1.76 13.10 0.68
CA ALA A 457 2.74 13.96 0.02
C ALA A 457 3.89 14.36 0.96
N ILE A 458 3.58 14.64 2.23
CA ILE A 458 4.58 14.96 3.25
C ILE A 458 5.45 13.73 3.55
N CYS A 459 4.86 12.56 3.78
CA CYS A 459 5.60 11.32 4.02
C CYS A 459 6.47 10.93 2.81
N ASP A 460 5.94 11.03 1.60
CA ASP A 460 6.67 10.77 0.36
C ASP A 460 7.88 11.70 0.22
N SER A 461 7.66 12.98 0.45
CA SER A 461 8.73 13.99 0.46
C SER A 461 9.75 13.71 1.57
N PHE A 462 9.30 13.41 2.79
CA PHE A 462 10.19 13.06 3.89
C PHE A 462 11.10 11.91 3.53
N MET A 463 10.57 10.79 3.08
CA MET A 463 11.35 9.59 2.75
C MET A 463 12.44 9.85 1.69
N ARG A 464 12.22 10.78 0.76
CA ARG A 464 13.10 11.04 -0.40
C ARG A 464 13.89 12.33 -0.34
N TYR A 465 13.56 13.23 0.57
CA TYR A 465 14.29 14.50 0.69
C TYR A 465 15.73 14.23 1.13
N SER A 466 16.71 14.65 0.34
CA SER A 466 18.11 14.71 0.77
C SER A 466 18.49 16.17 0.99
N SER A 467 18.85 16.53 2.20
CA SER A 467 19.58 17.80 2.41
C SER A 467 20.93 17.64 1.70
N LYS A 468 21.11 18.36 0.60
CA LYS A 468 22.40 18.49 -0.07
C LYS A 468 23.37 19.23 0.84
#